data_f91412ac38c8625f196ba77576ab6e50
#
_entry.id   f91412ac38c8625f196ba77576ab6e50
#
_cell.length_a   1.000
_cell.length_b   1.000
_cell.length_c   1.000
_cell.angle_alpha   90.00
_cell.angle_beta   90.00
_cell.angle_gamma   90.00
#
_symmetry.space_group_name_H-M   'P 1'
#
loop_
_entity.id
_entity.type
_entity.pdbx_description
1 polymer ?
#
loop_
_entity_poly.entity_id
_entity_poly.type
_entity_poly.pdbx_seq_one_letter_code
_entity_poly.pdbx_strand_id
1 'polypeptide(L)'
;SQFFVSLEDDLMRLFGSGRIATWMDRMGLKEGEVIQAGMMTKAIERAQKKVEENNFGIRKRLLEYDDVMNSQREVIYTRRRHALYGERIEIDLNNIMYDFATTFVENHEGVEFDDFRIEMIREAAIQPSFDEAAYEKAKPRELIELIVADLQAAYTRRMKAIADMVRPVMERVYEDRKGQLDTNIYFPITDGHLGYNVPVNLQRCKDSDGEEIFKVFSKVVMFTTIDDAWREHLREMDDLRQSVQNATYEQKDPLLIYKLESFQLFSKMLNKVNADVLSTLNKACLLYTSPSPRD
;
A
#
# COMPACT_ATOMS: atom_id res chain seq x y z
N SER A 1 8.72 -48.82 -11.15
CA SER A 1 9.59 -48.01 -12.01
C SER A 1 11.02 -48.21 -11.61
N GLN A 2 11.93 -48.38 -12.57
CA GLN A 2 13.37 -48.43 -12.34
C GLN A 2 13.97 -47.07 -12.72
N PHE A 3 14.81 -46.51 -11.85
CA PHE A 3 15.54 -45.27 -12.10
C PHE A 3 17.02 -45.62 -12.18
N PHE A 4 17.65 -45.10 -13.22
CA PHE A 4 19.09 -45.19 -13.43
C PHE A 4 19.71 -43.81 -13.15
N VAL A 5 20.72 -43.75 -12.32
CA VAL A 5 21.45 -42.52 -11.95
C VAL A 5 22.89 -42.69 -12.37
N SER A 6 23.44 -41.70 -13.07
CA SER A 6 24.86 -41.67 -13.37
C SER A 6 25.66 -41.23 -12.15
N LEU A 7 26.80 -41.83 -11.92
CA LEU A 7 27.72 -41.39 -10.86
C LEU A 7 28.45 -40.10 -11.20
N GLU A 8 28.40 -39.65 -12.47
CA GLU A 8 28.91 -38.37 -12.96
C GLU A 8 27.83 -37.27 -12.89
N ASP A 9 26.61 -37.61 -12.51
CA ASP A 9 25.52 -36.63 -12.30
C ASP A 9 25.92 -35.56 -11.28
N ASP A 10 25.49 -34.35 -11.50
CA ASP A 10 25.74 -33.19 -10.61
C ASP A 10 25.35 -33.47 -9.16
N LEU A 11 24.30 -34.27 -8.93
CA LEU A 11 23.92 -34.72 -7.60
C LEU A 11 25.07 -35.46 -6.91
N MET A 12 25.70 -36.37 -7.60
CA MET A 12 26.77 -37.19 -7.05
C MET A 12 28.09 -36.41 -6.98
N ARG A 13 28.34 -35.50 -7.91
CA ARG A 13 29.53 -34.64 -7.93
C ARG A 13 29.53 -33.65 -6.77
N LEU A 14 28.39 -33.00 -6.48
CA LEU A 14 28.30 -31.95 -5.48
C LEU A 14 28.08 -32.50 -4.06
N PHE A 15 27.33 -33.61 -3.92
CA PHE A 15 26.88 -34.13 -2.64
C PHE A 15 27.33 -35.56 -2.35
N GLY A 16 27.92 -36.26 -3.34
CA GLY A 16 28.56 -37.57 -3.15
C GLY A 16 29.88 -37.43 -2.41
N SER A 17 30.19 -38.33 -1.53
CA SER A 17 31.50 -38.34 -0.90
C SER A 17 32.59 -38.71 -1.92
N GLY A 18 33.70 -37.97 -1.97
CA GLY A 18 34.84 -38.29 -2.85
C GLY A 18 35.45 -39.70 -2.64
N ARG A 19 35.00 -40.41 -1.56
CA ARG A 19 35.31 -41.78 -1.30
C ARG A 19 34.66 -42.78 -2.30
N ILE A 20 33.60 -42.38 -2.99
CA ILE A 20 32.92 -43.22 -3.98
C ILE A 20 33.78 -43.37 -5.20
N ALA A 21 34.40 -42.30 -5.70
CA ALA A 21 35.32 -42.38 -6.83
C ALA A 21 36.53 -43.32 -6.51
N THR A 22 37.14 -43.12 -5.34
CA THR A 22 38.30 -43.97 -4.90
C THR A 22 37.93 -45.45 -4.70
N TRP A 23 36.67 -45.71 -4.32
CA TRP A 23 36.18 -47.09 -4.15
C TRP A 23 35.91 -47.74 -5.51
N MET A 24 35.39 -47.01 -6.49
CA MET A 24 35.19 -47.47 -7.86
C MET A 24 36.51 -47.86 -8.53
N ASP A 25 37.54 -47.02 -8.39
CA ASP A 25 38.87 -47.27 -8.93
C ASP A 25 39.46 -48.57 -8.36
N ARG A 26 39.19 -48.86 -7.09
CA ARG A 26 39.65 -50.10 -6.44
C ARG A 26 38.93 -51.36 -6.88
N MET A 27 37.67 -51.23 -7.33
CA MET A 27 36.86 -52.36 -7.75
C MET A 27 37.04 -52.75 -9.22
N GLY A 28 37.79 -51.98 -9.98
CA GLY A 28 38.08 -52.27 -11.39
C GLY A 28 36.86 -52.34 -12.30
N LEU A 29 35.80 -51.54 -11.96
CA LEU A 29 34.56 -51.50 -12.70
C LEU A 29 34.79 -50.88 -14.08
N LYS A 30 34.25 -51.50 -15.12
CA LYS A 30 34.34 -50.99 -16.49
C LYS A 30 33.24 -49.94 -16.74
N GLU A 31 33.55 -48.98 -17.60
CA GLU A 31 32.61 -47.96 -18.07
C GLU A 31 31.35 -48.63 -18.67
N GLY A 32 30.15 -48.21 -18.23
CA GLY A 32 28.88 -48.75 -18.67
C GLY A 32 28.28 -49.92 -17.81
N GLU A 33 28.98 -50.40 -16.78
CA GLU A 33 28.44 -51.44 -15.89
C GLU A 33 27.41 -50.85 -14.91
N VAL A 34 26.29 -51.59 -14.72
CA VAL A 34 25.24 -51.22 -13.75
C VAL A 34 25.61 -51.75 -12.35
N ILE A 35 25.82 -50.82 -11.43
CA ILE A 35 26.21 -51.16 -10.06
C ILE A 35 24.97 -51.29 -9.17
N GLN A 36 24.76 -52.50 -8.63
CA GLN A 36 23.70 -52.77 -7.67
C GLN A 36 24.29 -53.06 -6.28
N ALA A 37 24.82 -52.08 -5.63
CA ALA A 37 25.37 -52.26 -4.28
C ALA A 37 24.55 -51.44 -3.25
N GLY A 38 24.16 -52.02 -2.15
CA GLY A 38 23.37 -51.36 -1.09
C GLY A 38 24.09 -50.14 -0.49
N MET A 39 25.43 -50.10 -0.58
CA MET A 39 26.21 -48.93 -0.19
C MET A 39 25.98 -47.76 -1.15
N MET A 40 25.87 -48.00 -2.45
CA MET A 40 25.58 -46.99 -3.46
C MET A 40 24.17 -46.44 -3.31
N THR A 41 23.18 -47.28 -3.10
CA THR A 41 21.80 -46.86 -2.81
C THR A 41 21.75 -45.90 -1.62
N LYS A 42 22.44 -46.24 -0.52
CA LYS A 42 22.51 -45.38 0.67
C LYS A 42 23.28 -44.09 0.41
N ALA A 43 24.28 -44.11 -0.47
CA ALA A 43 25.02 -42.89 -0.84
C ALA A 43 24.16 -41.93 -1.66
N ILE A 44 23.40 -42.47 -2.64
CA ILE A 44 22.44 -41.71 -3.44
C ILE A 44 21.34 -41.11 -2.56
N GLU A 45 20.76 -41.92 -1.69
CA GLU A 45 19.73 -41.50 -0.73
C GLU A 45 20.22 -40.33 0.15
N ARG A 46 21.45 -40.42 0.67
CA ARG A 46 22.04 -39.31 1.46
C ARG A 46 22.28 -38.07 0.63
N ALA A 47 22.74 -38.20 -0.61
CA ALA A 47 22.95 -37.08 -1.50
C ALA A 47 21.62 -36.38 -1.82
N GLN A 48 20.59 -37.16 -2.17
CA GLN A 48 19.23 -36.64 -2.41
C GLN A 48 18.68 -35.93 -1.18
N LYS A 49 18.78 -36.53 0.00
CA LYS A 49 18.32 -35.88 1.25
C LYS A 49 19.04 -34.57 1.54
N LYS A 50 20.35 -34.52 1.28
CA LYS A 50 21.13 -33.30 1.49
C LYS A 50 20.74 -32.19 0.51
N VAL A 51 20.41 -32.51 -0.75
CA VAL A 51 19.85 -31.56 -1.71
C VAL A 51 18.48 -31.08 -1.28
N GLU A 52 17.63 -32.01 -0.83
CA GLU A 52 16.29 -31.68 -0.32
C GLU A 52 16.36 -30.73 0.89
N GLU A 53 17.22 -31.02 1.86
CA GLU A 53 17.45 -30.16 3.03
C GLU A 53 17.94 -28.77 2.65
N ASN A 54 18.88 -28.67 1.69
CA ASN A 54 19.38 -27.39 1.18
C ASN A 54 18.28 -26.60 0.46
N ASN A 55 17.55 -27.25 -0.45
CA ASN A 55 16.46 -26.62 -1.18
C ASN A 55 15.29 -26.23 -0.26
N PHE A 56 15.02 -27.03 0.76
CA PHE A 56 14.03 -26.70 1.79
C PHE A 56 14.45 -25.44 2.55
N GLY A 57 15.72 -25.34 2.96
CA GLY A 57 16.24 -24.13 3.62
C GLY A 57 16.09 -22.86 2.77
N ILE A 58 16.42 -22.97 1.48
CA ILE A 58 16.27 -21.84 0.54
C ILE A 58 14.79 -21.45 0.41
N ARG A 59 13.90 -22.41 0.15
CA ARG A 59 12.45 -22.14 0.01
C ARG A 59 11.83 -21.58 1.29
N LYS A 60 12.24 -22.10 2.45
CA LYS A 60 11.77 -21.58 3.74
C LYS A 60 12.13 -20.10 3.92
N ARG A 61 13.37 -19.73 3.61
CA ARG A 61 13.78 -18.32 3.66
C ARG A 61 12.97 -17.43 2.71
N LEU A 62 12.73 -17.88 1.47
CA LEU A 62 11.90 -17.14 0.53
C LEU A 62 10.48 -16.91 1.07
N LEU A 63 9.86 -17.94 1.66
CA LEU A 63 8.54 -17.80 2.28
C LEU A 63 8.54 -16.81 3.44
N GLU A 64 9.58 -16.79 4.27
CA GLU A 64 9.70 -15.84 5.39
C GLU A 64 9.77 -14.37 4.92
N TYR A 65 10.38 -14.09 3.76
CA TYR A 65 10.33 -12.76 3.12
C TYR A 65 8.96 -12.48 2.50
N ASP A 66 8.36 -13.46 1.84
CA ASP A 66 7.07 -13.31 1.18
C ASP A 66 5.93 -13.12 2.19
N ASP A 67 6.00 -13.71 3.38
CA ASP A 67 5.01 -13.55 4.44
C ASP A 67 4.87 -12.09 4.90
N VAL A 68 5.99 -11.34 4.96
CA VAL A 68 5.97 -9.91 5.26
C VAL A 68 5.18 -9.14 4.21
N MET A 69 5.49 -9.38 2.94
CA MET A 69 4.80 -8.72 1.82
C MET A 69 3.33 -9.11 1.73
N ASN A 70 2.99 -10.38 2.02
CA ASN A 70 1.61 -10.85 2.02
C ASN A 70 0.78 -10.17 3.10
N SER A 71 1.31 -10.02 4.32
CA SER A 71 0.63 -9.32 5.41
C SER A 71 0.33 -7.86 5.04
N GLN A 72 1.28 -7.16 4.45
CA GLN A 72 1.09 -5.78 3.98
C GLN A 72 0.07 -5.70 2.84
N ARG A 73 0.13 -6.65 1.89
CA ARG A 73 -0.81 -6.74 0.77
C ARG A 73 -2.25 -6.95 1.23
N GLU A 74 -2.49 -7.78 2.23
CA GLU A 74 -3.83 -7.99 2.79
C GLU A 74 -4.42 -6.71 3.36
N VAL A 75 -3.64 -5.93 4.10
CA VAL A 75 -4.07 -4.63 4.64
C VAL A 75 -4.45 -3.67 3.50
N ILE A 76 -3.56 -3.52 2.50
CA ILE A 76 -3.79 -2.60 1.38
C ILE A 76 -4.97 -3.03 0.52
N TYR A 77 -5.10 -4.32 0.20
CA TYR A 77 -6.20 -4.82 -0.62
C TYR A 77 -7.54 -4.71 0.10
N THR A 78 -7.56 -4.80 1.42
CA THR A 78 -8.76 -4.56 2.22
C THR A 78 -9.16 -3.08 2.15
N ARG A 79 -8.23 -2.14 2.39
CA ARG A 79 -8.49 -0.69 2.25
C ARG A 79 -8.92 -0.33 0.82
N ARG A 80 -8.24 -0.87 -0.19
CA ARG A 80 -8.57 -0.69 -1.60
C ARG A 80 -9.96 -1.19 -1.96
N ARG A 81 -10.37 -2.34 -1.43
CA ARG A 81 -11.71 -2.90 -1.61
C ARG A 81 -12.77 -1.98 -1.00
N HIS A 82 -12.56 -1.47 0.20
CA HIS A 82 -13.48 -0.52 0.84
C HIS A 82 -13.63 0.75 0.00
N ALA A 83 -12.52 1.33 -0.47
CA ALA A 83 -12.55 2.48 -1.36
C ALA A 83 -13.31 2.20 -2.66
N LEU A 84 -13.11 1.03 -3.29
CA LEU A 84 -13.74 0.67 -4.55
C LEU A 84 -15.26 0.50 -4.42
N TYR A 85 -15.73 -0.25 -3.41
CA TYR A 85 -17.17 -0.47 -3.22
C TYR A 85 -17.85 0.72 -2.53
N GLY A 86 -17.14 1.45 -1.66
CA GLY A 86 -17.60 2.69 -1.03
C GLY A 86 -18.75 2.54 -0.04
N GLU A 87 -19.03 1.32 0.39
CA GLU A 87 -20.12 1.05 1.35
C GLU A 87 -19.85 1.64 2.74
N ARG A 88 -18.58 1.95 3.04
CA ARG A 88 -18.13 2.43 4.36
C ARG A 88 -17.25 3.67 4.28
N ILE A 89 -17.39 4.47 3.22
CA ILE A 89 -16.50 5.61 2.95
C ILE A 89 -16.39 6.59 4.12
N GLU A 90 -17.50 6.87 4.81
CA GLU A 90 -17.52 7.79 5.95
C GLU A 90 -16.74 7.23 7.15
N ILE A 91 -16.85 5.91 7.39
CA ILE A 91 -16.10 5.24 8.46
C ILE A 91 -14.60 5.22 8.12
N ASP A 92 -14.26 4.89 6.88
CA ASP A 92 -12.87 4.83 6.44
C ASP A 92 -12.21 6.22 6.47
N LEU A 93 -12.94 7.28 6.08
CA LEU A 93 -12.46 8.65 6.20
C LEU A 93 -12.27 9.08 7.67
N ASN A 94 -13.20 8.74 8.56
CA ASN A 94 -13.02 9.01 9.98
C ASN A 94 -11.81 8.29 10.56
N ASN A 95 -11.56 7.04 10.16
CA ASN A 95 -10.35 6.32 10.56
C ASN A 95 -9.08 7.00 10.04
N ILE A 96 -9.07 7.45 8.77
CA ILE A 96 -7.96 8.21 8.18
C ILE A 96 -7.70 9.50 8.97
N MET A 97 -8.75 10.25 9.32
CA MET A 97 -8.64 11.49 10.10
C MET A 97 -8.04 11.23 11.49
N TYR A 98 -8.48 10.15 12.15
CA TYR A 98 -7.99 9.78 13.47
C TYR A 98 -6.54 9.29 13.43
N ASP A 99 -6.20 8.41 12.48
CA ASP A 99 -4.84 7.91 12.28
C ASP A 99 -3.88 9.06 11.96
N PHE A 100 -4.30 9.98 11.07
CA PHE A 100 -3.52 11.18 10.73
C PHE A 100 -3.30 12.05 11.98
N ALA A 101 -4.36 12.40 12.70
CA ALA A 101 -4.27 13.26 13.87
C ALA A 101 -3.36 12.65 14.95
N THR A 102 -3.44 11.34 15.16
CA THR A 102 -2.59 10.62 16.10
C THR A 102 -1.12 10.73 15.71
N THR A 103 -0.80 10.37 14.48
CA THR A 103 0.58 10.44 13.97
C THR A 103 1.10 11.87 13.93
N PHE A 104 0.24 12.83 13.59
CA PHE A 104 0.62 14.24 13.52
C PHE A 104 0.98 14.78 14.92
N VAL A 105 0.20 14.49 15.94
CA VAL A 105 0.49 14.89 17.32
C VAL A 105 1.77 14.23 17.83
N GLU A 106 1.96 12.95 17.56
CA GLU A 106 3.20 12.23 17.96
C GLU A 106 4.45 12.80 17.31
N ASN A 107 4.38 13.17 16.02
CA ASN A 107 5.52 13.71 15.29
C ASN A 107 5.84 15.17 15.64
N HIS A 108 4.88 15.92 16.20
CA HIS A 108 5.02 17.35 16.51
C HIS A 108 4.94 17.63 18.01
N GLU A 109 5.30 16.64 18.86
CA GLU A 109 5.34 16.82 20.31
C GLU A 109 6.39 17.89 20.68
N GLY A 110 5.97 18.91 21.44
CA GLY A 110 6.84 20.00 21.91
C GLY A 110 7.21 21.03 20.86
N VAL A 111 6.56 21.03 19.70
CA VAL A 111 6.72 22.06 18.66
C VAL A 111 5.95 23.33 19.07
N GLU A 112 6.45 24.51 18.75
CA GLU A 112 5.74 25.78 18.95
C GLU A 112 4.45 25.86 18.11
N PHE A 113 3.42 26.55 18.62
CA PHE A 113 2.10 26.57 17.99
C PHE A 113 2.12 27.10 16.55
N ASP A 114 2.92 28.11 16.25
CA ASP A 114 3.00 28.65 14.89
C ASP A 114 3.58 27.65 13.90
N ASP A 115 4.61 26.92 14.28
CA ASP A 115 5.19 25.85 13.46
C ASP A 115 4.22 24.67 13.32
N PHE A 116 3.56 24.26 14.41
CA PHE A 116 2.51 23.25 14.40
C PHE A 116 1.37 23.60 13.41
N ARG A 117 0.93 24.87 13.43
CA ARG A 117 -0.10 25.37 12.51
C ARG A 117 0.35 25.35 11.05
N ILE A 118 1.60 25.72 10.78
CA ILE A 118 2.17 25.69 9.43
C ILE A 118 2.24 24.25 8.89
N GLU A 119 2.71 23.32 9.70
CA GLU A 119 2.79 21.90 9.29
C GLU A 119 1.38 21.30 9.08
N MET A 120 0.38 21.67 9.87
CA MET A 120 -0.99 21.22 9.67
C MET A 120 -1.59 21.74 8.34
N ILE A 121 -1.28 23.00 7.98
CA ILE A 121 -1.67 23.55 6.67
C ILE A 121 -0.94 22.82 5.54
N ARG A 122 0.34 22.49 5.74
CA ARG A 122 1.17 21.83 4.74
C ARG A 122 0.72 20.38 4.49
N GLU A 123 0.48 19.61 5.56
CA GLU A 123 0.17 18.18 5.46
C GLU A 123 -1.32 17.93 5.16
N ALA A 124 -2.23 18.61 5.84
CA ALA A 124 -3.67 18.36 5.73
C ALA A 124 -4.45 19.45 5.01
N ALA A 125 -3.81 20.58 4.64
CA ALA A 125 -4.44 21.74 4.03
C ALA A 125 -5.58 22.36 4.86
N ILE A 126 -5.47 22.30 6.18
CA ILE A 126 -6.40 22.94 7.10
C ILE A 126 -5.65 23.80 8.11
N GLN A 127 -6.32 24.84 8.59
CA GLN A 127 -5.84 25.66 9.70
C GLN A 127 -6.57 25.24 10.97
N PRO A 128 -5.86 25.03 12.11
CA PRO A 128 -6.49 24.75 13.39
C PRO A 128 -7.52 25.82 13.77
N SER A 129 -8.65 25.40 14.35
CA SER A 129 -9.66 26.33 14.88
C SER A 129 -9.37 26.78 16.32
N PHE A 130 -8.47 26.08 17.00
CA PHE A 130 -8.04 26.38 18.36
C PHE A 130 -6.86 27.35 18.39
N ASP A 131 -6.72 28.09 19.48
CA ASP A 131 -5.64 29.04 19.71
C ASP A 131 -4.44 28.42 20.46
N GLU A 132 -3.36 29.21 20.60
CA GLU A 132 -2.13 28.82 21.29
C GLU A 132 -2.41 28.42 22.74
N ALA A 133 -3.32 29.15 23.44
CA ALA A 133 -3.63 28.87 24.83
C ALA A 133 -4.37 27.52 25.02
N ALA A 134 -5.16 27.11 24.03
CA ALA A 134 -5.79 25.80 24.00
C ALA A 134 -4.76 24.70 23.66
N TYR A 135 -3.84 24.98 22.71
CA TYR A 135 -2.76 24.07 22.33
C TYR A 135 -1.86 23.72 23.51
N GLU A 136 -1.36 24.74 24.23
CA GLU A 136 -0.44 24.55 25.38
C GLU A 136 -1.08 23.76 26.56
N LYS A 137 -2.40 23.88 26.72
CA LYS A 137 -3.11 23.20 27.82
C LYS A 137 -3.61 21.82 27.46
N ALA A 138 -3.77 21.54 26.19
CA ALA A 138 -4.36 20.29 25.71
C ALA A 138 -3.41 19.11 25.96
N LYS A 139 -3.93 18.04 26.48
CA LYS A 139 -3.21 16.75 26.49
C LYS A 139 -3.18 16.16 25.08
N PRO A 140 -2.23 15.28 24.75
CA PRO A 140 -2.14 14.67 23.43
C PRO A 140 -3.48 14.12 22.91
N ARG A 141 -4.23 13.43 23.75
CA ARG A 141 -5.55 12.89 23.38
C ARG A 141 -6.57 13.98 23.06
N GLU A 142 -6.60 15.04 23.84
CA GLU A 142 -7.50 16.18 23.62
C GLU A 142 -7.14 16.91 22.32
N LEU A 143 -5.85 17.04 22.05
CA LEU A 143 -5.36 17.64 20.81
C LEU A 143 -5.73 16.81 19.57
N ILE A 144 -5.63 15.49 19.65
CA ILE A 144 -6.11 14.58 18.59
C ILE A 144 -7.61 14.80 18.32
N GLU A 145 -8.44 14.87 19.36
CA GLU A 145 -9.89 15.09 19.23
C GLU A 145 -10.20 16.45 18.58
N LEU A 146 -9.45 17.51 18.93
CA LEU A 146 -9.58 18.83 18.30
C LEU A 146 -9.22 18.79 16.81
N ILE A 147 -8.11 18.16 16.45
CA ILE A 147 -7.69 18.02 15.05
C ILE A 147 -8.72 17.22 14.24
N VAL A 148 -9.22 16.10 14.79
CA VAL A 148 -10.25 15.30 14.11
C VAL A 148 -11.52 16.11 13.89
N ALA A 149 -11.95 16.91 14.86
CA ALA A 149 -13.11 17.80 14.72
C ALA A 149 -12.89 18.84 13.61
N ASP A 150 -11.71 19.43 13.54
CA ASP A 150 -11.34 20.39 12.49
C ASP A 150 -11.32 19.75 11.09
N LEU A 151 -10.77 18.54 10.96
CA LEU A 151 -10.77 17.77 9.72
C LEU A 151 -12.19 17.43 9.25
N GLN A 152 -13.05 16.98 10.15
CA GLN A 152 -14.47 16.69 9.86
C GLN A 152 -15.22 17.95 9.44
N ALA A 153 -14.99 19.07 10.13
CA ALA A 153 -15.61 20.36 9.79
C ALA A 153 -15.12 20.87 8.42
N ALA A 154 -13.85 20.72 8.10
CA ALA A 154 -13.29 21.10 6.81
C ALA A 154 -13.86 20.23 5.67
N TYR A 155 -13.91 18.91 5.86
CA TYR A 155 -14.53 17.97 4.92
C TYR A 155 -16.00 18.34 4.63
N THR A 156 -16.78 18.55 5.68
CA THR A 156 -18.21 18.88 5.56
C THR A 156 -18.42 20.22 4.84
N ARG A 157 -17.64 21.24 5.18
CA ARG A 157 -17.68 22.54 4.47
C ARG A 157 -17.37 22.40 3.00
N ARG A 158 -16.35 21.61 2.66
CA ARG A 158 -15.92 21.40 1.26
C ARG A 158 -16.98 20.62 0.48
N MET A 159 -17.52 19.57 1.05
CA MET A 159 -18.60 18.78 0.45
C MET A 159 -19.82 19.67 0.14
N LYS A 160 -20.24 20.49 1.10
CA LYS A 160 -21.37 21.40 0.92
C LYS A 160 -21.08 22.47 -0.13
N ALA A 161 -19.90 23.06 -0.13
CA ALA A 161 -19.53 24.09 -1.11
C ALA A 161 -19.56 23.53 -2.55
N ILE A 162 -19.05 22.31 -2.76
CA ILE A 162 -19.08 21.68 -4.08
C ILE A 162 -20.52 21.31 -4.47
N ALA A 163 -21.33 20.76 -3.55
CA ALA A 163 -22.73 20.45 -3.80
C ALA A 163 -23.53 21.68 -4.20
N ASP A 164 -23.37 22.80 -3.50
CA ASP A 164 -24.05 24.07 -3.79
C ASP A 164 -23.68 24.63 -5.17
N MET A 165 -22.40 24.51 -5.59
CA MET A 165 -21.94 24.92 -6.91
C MET A 165 -22.48 24.04 -8.04
N VAL A 166 -22.63 22.75 -7.80
CA VAL A 166 -23.04 21.76 -8.81
C VAL A 166 -24.55 21.73 -8.99
N ARG A 167 -25.33 21.98 -7.94
CA ARG A 167 -26.79 21.86 -7.94
C ARG A 167 -27.47 22.51 -9.15
N PRO A 168 -27.22 23.79 -9.52
CA PRO A 168 -27.91 24.43 -10.64
C PRO A 168 -27.54 23.81 -12.00
N VAL A 169 -26.32 23.29 -12.13
CA VAL A 169 -25.88 22.58 -13.35
C VAL A 169 -26.55 21.21 -13.44
N MET A 170 -26.59 20.49 -12.33
CA MET A 170 -27.18 19.18 -12.21
C MET A 170 -28.70 19.21 -12.54
N GLU A 171 -29.43 20.17 -11.99
CA GLU A 171 -30.86 20.35 -12.25
C GLU A 171 -31.15 20.54 -13.73
N ARG A 172 -30.35 21.41 -14.41
CA ARG A 172 -30.47 21.65 -15.85
C ARG A 172 -30.18 20.38 -16.67
N VAL A 173 -29.06 19.70 -16.37
CA VAL A 173 -28.70 18.48 -17.09
C VAL A 173 -29.70 17.35 -16.83
N TYR A 174 -30.30 17.31 -15.63
CA TYR A 174 -31.34 16.32 -15.31
C TYR A 174 -32.60 16.55 -16.16
N GLU A 175 -33.07 17.80 -16.29
CA GLU A 175 -34.24 18.11 -17.13
C GLU A 175 -33.97 17.83 -18.61
N ASP A 176 -32.80 18.18 -19.13
CA ASP A 176 -32.41 17.96 -20.53
C ASP A 176 -32.27 16.45 -20.86
N ARG A 177 -31.87 15.61 -19.89
CA ARG A 177 -31.70 14.16 -20.09
C ARG A 177 -32.83 13.30 -19.56
N LYS A 178 -33.93 13.87 -19.18
CA LYS A 178 -35.10 13.17 -18.65
C LYS A 178 -35.63 12.14 -19.66
N GLY A 179 -35.56 10.85 -19.27
CA GLY A 179 -35.97 9.73 -20.12
C GLY A 179 -34.85 9.07 -20.94
N GLN A 180 -33.57 9.50 -20.80
CA GLN A 180 -32.43 8.81 -21.38
C GLN A 180 -31.96 7.67 -20.50
N LEU A 181 -31.48 6.57 -21.14
CA LEU A 181 -30.98 5.37 -20.43
C LEU A 181 -29.63 5.58 -19.73
N ASP A 182 -28.77 6.47 -20.26
CA ASP A 182 -27.48 6.78 -19.64
C ASP A 182 -27.57 8.04 -18.79
N THR A 183 -27.56 7.82 -17.49
CA THR A 183 -27.65 8.87 -16.46
C THR A 183 -26.33 9.20 -15.81
N ASN A 184 -25.20 8.68 -16.32
CA ASN A 184 -23.88 8.99 -15.79
C ASN A 184 -23.31 10.27 -16.42
N ILE A 185 -22.81 11.14 -15.57
CA ILE A 185 -22.13 12.39 -15.97
C ILE A 185 -20.79 12.48 -15.26
N TYR A 186 -19.87 13.27 -15.83
CA TYR A 186 -18.54 13.46 -15.27
C TYR A 186 -18.39 14.89 -14.76
N PHE A 187 -17.96 15.04 -13.51
CA PHE A 187 -17.62 16.33 -12.93
C PHE A 187 -16.10 16.47 -12.84
N PRO A 188 -15.52 17.52 -13.42
CA PRO A 188 -14.09 17.80 -13.29
C PRO A 188 -13.82 18.46 -11.93
N ILE A 189 -13.11 17.76 -11.04
CA ILE A 189 -12.66 18.27 -9.75
C ILE A 189 -11.13 18.30 -9.75
N THR A 190 -10.54 19.30 -9.13
CA THR A 190 -9.08 19.42 -8.97
C THR A 190 -8.72 19.77 -7.54
N ASP A 191 -7.53 19.38 -7.13
CA ASP A 191 -6.88 19.81 -5.88
C ASP A 191 -5.87 20.96 -6.12
N GLY A 192 -5.84 21.49 -7.36
CA GLY A 192 -4.89 22.51 -7.80
C GLY A 192 -3.63 21.94 -8.48
N HIS A 193 -3.38 20.64 -8.38
CA HIS A 193 -2.27 19.94 -9.02
C HIS A 193 -2.76 18.86 -9.99
N LEU A 194 -3.71 18.03 -9.56
CA LEU A 194 -4.28 16.96 -10.35
C LEU A 194 -5.74 17.24 -10.68
N GLY A 195 -6.17 16.81 -11.88
CA GLY A 195 -7.56 16.86 -12.30
C GLY A 195 -8.20 15.47 -12.25
N TYR A 196 -9.39 15.39 -11.68
CA TYR A 196 -10.16 14.16 -11.52
C TYR A 196 -11.47 14.29 -12.29
N ASN A 197 -11.76 13.35 -13.19
CA ASN A 197 -13.07 13.21 -13.83
C ASN A 197 -13.92 12.26 -12.98
N VAL A 198 -14.82 12.82 -12.18
CA VAL A 198 -15.62 12.06 -11.21
C VAL A 198 -16.89 11.56 -11.87
N PRO A 199 -17.07 10.23 -12.10
CA PRO A 199 -18.27 9.67 -12.66
C PRO A 199 -19.38 9.61 -11.63
N VAL A 200 -20.50 10.28 -11.87
CA VAL A 200 -21.63 10.33 -10.93
C VAL A 200 -22.92 9.97 -11.64
N ASN A 201 -23.74 9.16 -10.97
CA ASN A 201 -25.09 8.89 -11.43
C ASN A 201 -25.99 10.11 -11.17
N LEU A 202 -26.59 10.66 -12.20
CA LEU A 202 -27.38 11.88 -12.14
C LEU A 202 -28.59 11.78 -11.18
N GLN A 203 -29.26 10.62 -11.14
CA GLN A 203 -30.39 10.41 -10.24
C GLN A 203 -29.95 10.44 -8.78
N ARG A 204 -28.87 9.71 -8.43
CA ARG A 204 -28.33 9.70 -7.07
C ARG A 204 -27.83 11.08 -6.67
N CYS A 205 -27.21 11.80 -7.59
CA CYS A 205 -26.76 13.15 -7.35
C CYS A 205 -27.93 14.10 -7.03
N LYS A 206 -29.06 13.97 -7.74
CA LYS A 206 -30.28 14.72 -7.44
C LYS A 206 -30.89 14.34 -6.10
N ASP A 207 -30.98 13.05 -5.80
CA ASP A 207 -31.57 12.53 -4.57
C ASP A 207 -30.77 12.93 -3.32
N SER A 208 -29.45 13.15 -3.47
CA SER A 208 -28.53 13.60 -2.42
C SER A 208 -28.25 15.11 -2.42
N ASP A 209 -28.97 15.87 -3.23
CA ASP A 209 -28.80 17.33 -3.33
C ASP A 209 -27.39 17.76 -3.73
N GLY A 210 -26.69 16.91 -4.50
CA GLY A 210 -25.32 17.12 -4.99
C GLY A 210 -24.21 16.52 -4.09
N GLU A 211 -24.51 16.05 -2.89
CA GLU A 211 -23.49 15.49 -1.98
C GLU A 211 -22.83 14.21 -2.52
N GLU A 212 -23.56 13.43 -3.36
CA GLU A 212 -23.03 12.20 -3.98
C GLU A 212 -21.74 12.47 -4.75
N ILE A 213 -21.59 13.64 -5.36
CA ILE A 213 -20.40 14.00 -6.14
C ILE A 213 -19.15 13.95 -5.27
N PHE A 214 -19.20 14.57 -4.09
CA PHE A 214 -18.05 14.60 -3.20
C PHE A 214 -17.76 13.25 -2.55
N LYS A 215 -18.80 12.46 -2.29
CA LYS A 215 -18.65 11.07 -1.83
C LYS A 215 -17.94 10.21 -2.89
N VAL A 216 -18.37 10.29 -4.14
CA VAL A 216 -17.70 9.59 -5.25
C VAL A 216 -16.28 10.12 -5.46
N PHE A 217 -16.07 11.43 -5.37
CA PHE A 217 -14.73 12.02 -5.44
C PHE A 217 -13.82 11.48 -4.31
N SER A 218 -14.32 11.42 -3.08
CA SER A 218 -13.57 10.86 -1.95
C SER A 218 -13.13 9.40 -2.22
N LYS A 219 -14.01 8.58 -2.82
CA LYS A 219 -13.68 7.21 -3.25
C LYS A 219 -12.54 7.20 -4.28
N VAL A 220 -12.66 8.05 -5.30
CA VAL A 220 -11.65 8.16 -6.37
C VAL A 220 -10.30 8.56 -5.78
N VAL A 221 -10.28 9.59 -4.93
CA VAL A 221 -9.05 10.05 -4.27
C VAL A 221 -8.43 8.96 -3.42
N MET A 222 -9.19 8.31 -2.54
CA MET A 222 -8.68 7.22 -1.70
C MET A 222 -8.11 6.08 -2.55
N PHE A 223 -8.83 5.68 -3.60
CA PHE A 223 -8.42 4.59 -4.47
C PHE A 223 -7.12 4.91 -5.22
N THR A 224 -7.04 6.08 -5.85
CA THR A 224 -5.86 6.49 -6.62
C THR A 224 -4.64 6.71 -5.73
N THR A 225 -4.82 7.35 -4.58
CA THR A 225 -3.72 7.58 -3.63
C THR A 225 -3.15 6.27 -3.07
N ILE A 226 -4.03 5.31 -2.71
CA ILE A 226 -3.59 3.98 -2.25
C ILE A 226 -2.82 3.25 -3.36
N ASP A 227 -3.32 3.26 -4.61
CA ASP A 227 -2.69 2.54 -5.72
C ASP A 227 -1.32 3.13 -6.08
N ASP A 228 -1.18 4.45 -6.07
CA ASP A 228 0.08 5.12 -6.37
C ASP A 228 1.12 4.89 -5.25
N ALA A 229 0.72 5.06 -3.99
CA ALA A 229 1.59 4.81 -2.84
C ALA A 229 2.02 3.34 -2.76
N TRP A 230 1.11 2.40 -3.02
CA TRP A 230 1.43 0.98 -3.04
C TRP A 230 2.42 0.60 -4.13
N ARG A 231 2.29 1.19 -5.33
CA ARG A 231 3.23 0.97 -6.44
C ARG A 231 4.64 1.43 -6.08
N GLU A 232 4.76 2.58 -5.42
CA GLU A 232 6.06 3.09 -4.97
C GLU A 232 6.63 2.24 -3.84
N HIS A 233 5.79 1.86 -2.86
CA HIS A 233 6.19 0.98 -1.78
C HIS A 233 6.73 -0.37 -2.26
N LEU A 234 6.14 -0.96 -3.30
CA LEU A 234 6.66 -2.21 -3.89
C LEU A 234 8.10 -2.04 -4.41
N ARG A 235 8.44 -0.88 -4.99
CA ARG A 235 9.81 -0.57 -5.42
C ARG A 235 10.76 -0.42 -4.23
N GLU A 236 10.33 0.34 -3.22
CA GLU A 236 11.12 0.50 -1.98
C GLU A 236 11.38 -0.85 -1.30
N MET A 237 10.41 -1.77 -1.32
CA MET A 237 10.55 -3.12 -0.76
C MET A 237 11.50 -4.00 -1.58
N ASP A 238 11.51 -3.87 -2.91
CA ASP A 238 12.47 -4.57 -3.77
C ASP A 238 13.89 -4.06 -3.51
N ASP A 239 14.09 -2.75 -3.38
CA ASP A 239 15.37 -2.13 -3.04
C ASP A 239 15.84 -2.56 -1.64
N LEU A 240 14.95 -2.57 -0.66
CA LEU A 240 15.22 -3.07 0.68
C LEU A 240 15.67 -4.53 0.65
N ARG A 241 14.97 -5.38 -0.11
CA ARG A 241 15.33 -6.81 -0.24
C ARG A 241 16.73 -7.02 -0.79
N GLN A 242 17.16 -6.16 -1.73
CA GLN A 242 18.52 -6.21 -2.26
C GLN A 242 19.55 -5.70 -1.25
N SER A 243 19.26 -4.61 -0.55
CA SER A 243 20.18 -4.00 0.42
C SER A 243 20.47 -4.89 1.62
N VAL A 244 19.47 -5.56 2.16
CA VAL A 244 19.64 -6.44 3.34
C VAL A 244 20.48 -7.68 3.07
N GLN A 245 20.67 -8.09 1.81
CA GLN A 245 21.58 -9.18 1.48
C GLN A 245 23.03 -8.84 1.85
N ASN A 246 23.38 -7.55 1.82
CA ASN A 246 24.70 -7.07 2.19
C ASN A 246 24.92 -7.06 3.71
N ALA A 247 23.86 -7.06 4.52
CA ALA A 247 23.92 -7.08 5.99
C ALA A 247 24.59 -8.34 6.58
N THR A 248 24.70 -9.40 5.77
CA THR A 248 25.41 -10.64 6.14
C THR A 248 26.89 -10.37 6.46
N TYR A 249 27.50 -9.35 5.86
CA TYR A 249 28.87 -8.95 6.15
C TYR A 249 29.05 -8.33 7.55
N GLU A 250 27.96 -7.80 8.15
CA GLU A 250 27.96 -7.20 9.48
C GLU A 250 27.55 -8.18 10.60
N GLN A 251 27.44 -9.47 10.31
CA GLN A 251 27.00 -10.53 11.23
C GLN A 251 25.59 -10.31 11.80
N LYS A 252 24.74 -9.54 11.12
CA LYS A 252 23.33 -9.32 11.46
C LYS A 252 22.46 -10.30 10.71
N ASP A 253 21.31 -10.66 11.27
CA ASP A 253 20.32 -11.49 10.57
C ASP A 253 19.58 -10.63 9.52
N PRO A 254 19.77 -10.91 8.20
CA PRO A 254 19.15 -10.13 7.14
C PRO A 254 17.61 -10.16 7.20
N LEU A 255 17.02 -11.26 7.66
CA LEU A 255 15.57 -11.39 7.76
C LEU A 255 15.01 -10.49 8.87
N LEU A 256 15.71 -10.39 9.99
CA LEU A 256 15.28 -9.50 11.08
C LEU A 256 15.34 -8.04 10.66
N ILE A 257 16.41 -7.63 9.98
CA ILE A 257 16.55 -6.27 9.45
C ILE A 257 15.42 -5.99 8.44
N TYR A 258 15.19 -6.92 7.51
CA TYR A 258 14.11 -6.81 6.53
C TYR A 258 12.75 -6.61 7.20
N LYS A 259 12.42 -7.38 8.23
CA LYS A 259 11.15 -7.25 8.97
C LYS A 259 11.01 -5.89 9.64
N LEU A 260 12.07 -5.39 10.28
CA LEU A 260 12.04 -4.10 10.98
C LEU A 260 11.91 -2.92 10.00
N GLU A 261 12.76 -2.89 8.98
CA GLU A 261 12.76 -1.81 8.00
C GLU A 261 11.50 -1.83 7.12
N SER A 262 11.02 -3.01 6.74
CA SER A 262 9.74 -3.14 6.00
C SER A 262 8.54 -2.62 6.78
N PHE A 263 8.53 -2.81 8.10
CA PHE A 263 7.49 -2.25 8.96
C PHE A 263 7.55 -0.72 8.98
N GLN A 264 8.74 -0.14 9.07
CA GLN A 264 8.92 1.32 9.04
C GLN A 264 8.50 1.92 7.69
N LEU A 265 8.93 1.32 6.58
CA LEU A 265 8.53 1.75 5.24
C LEU A 265 7.02 1.68 5.04
N PHE A 266 6.40 0.59 5.49
CA PHE A 266 4.95 0.41 5.39
C PHE A 266 4.17 1.42 6.23
N SER A 267 4.59 1.67 7.47
CA SER A 267 4.00 2.68 8.33
C SER A 267 4.13 4.09 7.73
N LYS A 268 5.30 4.43 7.21
CA LYS A 268 5.55 5.70 6.51
C LYS A 268 4.63 5.87 5.29
N MET A 269 4.47 4.80 4.49
CA MET A 269 3.56 4.80 3.34
C MET A 269 2.11 5.04 3.78
N LEU A 270 1.62 4.35 4.83
CA LEU A 270 0.26 4.52 5.32
C LEU A 270 0.01 5.95 5.83
N ASN A 271 0.95 6.51 6.57
CA ASN A 271 0.86 7.88 7.07
C ASN A 271 0.82 8.90 5.92
N LYS A 272 1.66 8.69 4.90
CA LYS A 272 1.63 9.50 3.69
C LYS A 272 0.28 9.40 2.96
N VAL A 273 -0.26 8.19 2.79
CA VAL A 273 -1.58 8.00 2.17
C VAL A 273 -2.66 8.76 2.93
N ASN A 274 -2.66 8.71 4.26
CA ASN A 274 -3.63 9.42 5.08
C ASN A 274 -3.52 10.94 4.88
N ALA A 275 -2.30 11.49 4.92
CA ALA A 275 -2.04 12.93 4.70
C ALA A 275 -2.43 13.36 3.28
N ASP A 276 -2.02 12.61 2.24
CA ASP A 276 -2.30 12.93 0.84
C ASP A 276 -3.81 12.91 0.54
N VAL A 277 -4.56 11.93 1.07
CA VAL A 277 -6.02 11.86 0.95
C VAL A 277 -6.67 13.10 1.57
N LEU A 278 -6.31 13.44 2.80
CA LEU A 278 -6.89 14.60 3.50
C LEU A 278 -6.53 15.92 2.82
N SER A 279 -5.28 16.10 2.42
CA SER A 279 -4.81 17.27 1.70
C SER A 279 -5.56 17.47 0.37
N THR A 280 -5.71 16.39 -0.41
CA THR A 280 -6.44 16.43 -1.70
C THR A 280 -7.91 16.77 -1.50
N LEU A 281 -8.58 16.15 -0.52
CA LEU A 281 -9.99 16.43 -0.23
C LEU A 281 -10.21 17.88 0.25
N ASN A 282 -9.32 18.39 1.09
CA ASN A 282 -9.43 19.74 1.62
C ASN A 282 -9.07 20.85 0.60
N LYS A 283 -8.27 20.54 -0.41
CA LYS A 283 -7.95 21.45 -1.54
C LYS A 283 -8.96 21.36 -2.68
N ALA A 284 -9.85 20.36 -2.68
CA ALA A 284 -10.76 20.08 -3.78
C ALA A 284 -11.59 21.30 -4.21
N CYS A 285 -11.63 21.57 -5.51
CA CYS A 285 -12.51 22.57 -6.12
C CYS A 285 -12.96 22.08 -7.50
N LEU A 286 -14.08 22.64 -8.01
CA LEU A 286 -14.52 22.37 -9.37
C LEU A 286 -13.59 23.08 -10.38
N LEU A 287 -13.18 22.37 -11.42
CA LEU A 287 -12.49 22.97 -12.55
C LEU A 287 -13.50 23.77 -13.37
N TYR A 288 -13.42 25.09 -13.28
CA TYR A 288 -14.11 25.99 -14.18
C TYR A 288 -13.34 26.08 -15.49
N THR A 289 -13.77 25.36 -16.51
CA THR A 289 -13.38 25.72 -17.88
C THR A 289 -14.24 26.89 -18.30
N SER A 290 -13.70 28.09 -18.17
CA SER A 290 -14.27 29.27 -18.84
C SER A 290 -14.32 28.95 -20.33
N PRO A 291 -15.47 29.08 -21.04
CA PRO A 291 -15.45 28.94 -22.48
C PRO A 291 -14.46 29.97 -23.02
N SER A 292 -13.51 29.51 -23.84
CA SER A 292 -12.53 30.40 -24.47
C SER A 292 -13.30 31.48 -25.27
N PRO A 293 -12.91 32.76 -25.19
CA PRO A 293 -13.56 33.80 -26.01
C PRO A 293 -13.37 33.59 -27.51
N ARG A 294 -12.84 32.47 -27.94
CA ARG A 294 -12.53 32.14 -29.35
C ARG A 294 -13.32 30.93 -29.91
N ASP A 295 -14.29 30.37 -29.17
CA ASP A 295 -15.21 29.36 -29.69
C ASP A 295 -16.57 29.94 -30.07
#